data_0175a39f9e99c87980f667c44709cbec
#
_entry.id   0175a39f9e99c87980f667c44709cbec
#
_cell.length_a   1.000
_cell.length_b   1.000
_cell.length_c   1.000
_cell.angle_alpha   90.00
_cell.angle_beta   90.00
_cell.angle_gamma   90.00
#
_symmetry.space_group_name_H-M   'P 1'
#
loop_
_entity.id
_entity.type
_entity.pdbx_description
1 polymer ?
#
loop_
_entity_poly.entity_id
_entity_poly.type
_entity_poly.pdbx_seq_one_letter_code
_entity_poly.pdbx_strand_id
1 'polypeptide(L)'
;MERDDTFKSTITLADAARITGPISFNLMIKPCGSLCNLDCRYCYYLDKSRLYGGHEPVMSEELLERAIRDYLSTCETPEVTFNWHGGEPLMAGLDFYRRAVALEKKYADDKIVHNTLQTNGTLITPEWGDFFAAENFLIGLSIDGPEHIHDTYRSSKAGAPSFRKVIAGLKNLLRSGAEFNTLTAVSKASEGHALEIYQFLKSTGSRFMQFLPVVEKIKFQVNANGRQMRNLRPSMVPPATDSDGFGLWSVSDIGYGKFLCEIFDWWVKNDVGSYFVGAFDATLASWCGLSPGTCSFCETCGGNLVVEHNGDVYVCDHFVYPEYRLGNIATSSLKDLAGSQQSVAFGIDKRSEERRVGKECR
;
A
#
# COMPACT_ATOMS: atom_id res chain seq x y z
N MET A 1 -12.32 37.63 -10.25
CA MET A 1 -10.99 37.03 -10.39
C MET A 1 -11.19 35.85 -11.32
N GLU A 2 -11.03 36.08 -12.61
CA GLU A 2 -11.13 35.05 -13.67
C GLU A 2 -10.01 34.05 -13.47
N ARG A 3 -10.34 32.77 -13.38
CA ARG A 3 -9.33 31.70 -13.36
C ARG A 3 -8.75 31.62 -14.75
N ASP A 4 -7.44 31.83 -14.83
CA ASP A 4 -6.66 31.62 -16.03
C ASP A 4 -6.65 30.12 -16.38
N ASP A 5 -7.44 29.74 -17.38
CA ASP A 5 -7.65 28.37 -17.85
C ASP A 5 -6.54 27.90 -18.82
N THR A 6 -5.41 28.63 -18.88
CA THR A 6 -4.32 28.41 -19.87
C THR A 6 -3.40 27.22 -19.55
N PHE A 7 -3.61 26.47 -18.45
CA PHE A 7 -2.78 25.31 -18.07
C PHE A 7 -3.43 23.93 -18.31
N LYS A 8 -4.29 23.81 -19.32
CA LYS A 8 -4.70 22.48 -19.81
C LYS A 8 -3.81 22.04 -20.98
N SER A 9 -2.53 21.72 -20.71
CA SER A 9 -1.77 20.90 -21.64
C SER A 9 -2.28 19.45 -21.53
N THR A 10 -3.09 19.03 -22.47
CA THR A 10 -3.44 17.62 -22.65
C THR A 10 -2.17 16.88 -23.10
N ILE A 11 -1.51 16.19 -22.18
CA ILE A 11 -0.44 15.24 -22.54
C ILE A 11 -1.11 14.07 -23.25
N THR A 12 -0.78 13.87 -24.51
CA THR A 12 -1.24 12.72 -25.29
C THR A 12 -0.37 11.49 -25.00
N LEU A 13 -0.87 10.29 -25.35
CA LEU A 13 -0.05 9.06 -25.29
C LEU A 13 1.26 9.21 -26.08
N ALA A 14 1.25 9.95 -27.19
CA ALA A 14 2.43 10.26 -28.00
C ALA A 14 3.41 11.18 -27.24
N ASP A 15 2.89 12.12 -26.44
CA ASP A 15 3.73 13.00 -25.62
C ASP A 15 4.34 12.24 -24.45
N ALA A 16 3.59 11.34 -23.80
CA ALA A 16 4.11 10.50 -22.74
C ALA A 16 5.22 9.55 -23.25
N ALA A 17 5.08 9.02 -24.47
CA ALA A 17 6.11 8.19 -25.11
C ALA A 17 7.38 8.97 -25.48
N ARG A 18 7.33 10.31 -25.51
CA ARG A 18 8.47 11.21 -25.78
C ARG A 18 9.15 11.74 -24.53
N ILE A 19 8.64 11.44 -23.34
CA ILE A 19 9.28 11.84 -22.10
C ILE A 19 10.56 11.01 -21.94
N THR A 20 11.68 11.61 -22.32
CA THR A 20 13.04 11.04 -22.24
C THR A 20 13.68 11.29 -20.87
N GLY A 21 12.90 11.15 -19.81
CA GLY A 21 13.45 11.15 -18.45
C GLY A 21 14.07 9.78 -18.09
N PRO A 22 14.91 9.71 -17.05
CA PRO A 22 15.43 8.45 -16.58
C PRO A 22 14.27 7.51 -16.21
N ILE A 23 14.37 6.25 -16.62
CA ILE A 23 13.36 5.24 -16.29
C ILE A 23 13.41 5.02 -14.78
N SER A 24 12.33 5.39 -14.13
CA SER A 24 12.16 5.24 -12.68
C SER A 24 10.73 4.86 -12.37
N PHE A 25 10.56 3.83 -11.57
CA PHE A 25 9.28 3.41 -10.99
C PHE A 25 9.54 2.72 -9.66
N ASN A 26 8.55 2.69 -8.79
CA ASN A 26 8.61 1.91 -7.56
C ASN A 26 8.15 0.48 -7.83
N LEU A 27 8.81 -0.48 -7.22
CA LEU A 27 8.44 -1.89 -7.31
C LEU A 27 7.92 -2.37 -5.96
N MET A 28 6.68 -2.84 -5.95
CA MET A 28 6.11 -3.55 -4.82
C MET A 28 6.17 -5.05 -5.10
N ILE A 29 6.77 -5.81 -4.19
CA ILE A 29 6.85 -7.27 -4.29
C ILE A 29 5.98 -7.91 -3.22
N LYS A 30 5.15 -8.85 -3.63
CA LYS A 30 4.25 -9.60 -2.74
C LYS A 30 4.66 -11.06 -2.67
N PRO A 31 5.65 -11.39 -1.83
CA PRO A 31 6.28 -12.71 -1.83
C PRO A 31 5.33 -13.85 -1.46
N CYS A 32 4.24 -13.54 -0.74
CA CYS A 32 3.24 -14.51 -0.30
C CYS A 32 1.86 -14.26 -0.94
N GLY A 33 1.76 -13.42 -1.98
CA GLY A 33 0.47 -13.04 -2.53
C GLY A 33 -0.48 -12.47 -1.46
N SER A 34 -1.68 -13.00 -1.37
CA SER A 34 -2.68 -12.60 -0.36
C SER A 34 -2.63 -13.44 0.92
N LEU A 35 -1.69 -14.40 1.04
CA LEU A 35 -1.56 -15.22 2.24
C LEU A 35 -1.30 -14.33 3.46
N CYS A 36 -2.14 -14.47 4.49
CA CYS A 36 -2.05 -13.70 5.73
C CYS A 36 -2.44 -14.57 6.93
N ASN A 37 -1.85 -14.29 8.08
CA ASN A 37 -2.19 -14.91 9.35
C ASN A 37 -3.36 -14.22 10.07
N LEU A 38 -3.77 -13.03 9.60
CA LEU A 38 -4.97 -12.32 10.03
C LEU A 38 -6.12 -12.47 9.03
N ASP A 39 -7.31 -12.08 9.47
CA ASP A 39 -8.55 -12.05 8.70
C ASP A 39 -9.30 -10.73 8.95
N CYS A 40 -8.62 -9.60 8.69
CA CYS A 40 -9.18 -8.27 8.89
C CYS A 40 -10.41 -8.08 8.00
N ARG A 41 -11.54 -7.65 8.58
CA ARG A 41 -12.85 -7.58 7.89
C ARG A 41 -12.86 -6.64 6.70
N TYR A 42 -12.07 -5.59 6.73
CA TYR A 42 -11.97 -4.58 5.68
C TYR A 42 -10.86 -4.87 4.66
N CYS A 43 -10.12 -5.98 4.79
CA CYS A 43 -8.98 -6.23 3.94
C CYS A 43 -9.39 -6.49 2.49
N TYR A 44 -9.07 -5.55 1.60
CA TYR A 44 -9.35 -5.63 0.17
C TYR A 44 -8.52 -6.70 -0.54
N TYR A 45 -7.47 -7.20 0.15
CA TYR A 45 -6.48 -8.04 -0.48
C TYR A 45 -6.66 -9.55 -0.24
N LEU A 46 -7.30 -9.96 0.85
CA LEU A 46 -7.46 -11.39 1.20
C LEU A 46 -8.19 -12.22 0.12
N ASP A 47 -9.18 -11.64 -0.54
CA ASP A 47 -9.95 -12.33 -1.58
C ASP A 47 -9.17 -12.51 -2.90
N LYS A 48 -7.98 -11.87 -3.05
CA LYS A 48 -7.12 -12.01 -4.23
C LYS A 48 -6.59 -13.44 -4.42
N SER A 49 -6.56 -14.27 -3.37
CA SER A 49 -6.25 -15.71 -3.48
C SER A 49 -7.10 -16.43 -4.53
N ARG A 50 -8.32 -15.94 -4.79
CA ARG A 50 -9.23 -16.50 -5.80
C ARG A 50 -8.67 -16.38 -7.23
N LEU A 51 -7.82 -15.39 -7.50
CA LEU A 51 -7.15 -15.22 -8.79
C LEU A 51 -6.14 -16.35 -9.07
N TYR A 52 -5.64 -16.99 -8.02
CA TYR A 52 -4.58 -17.98 -8.07
C TYR A 52 -5.07 -19.39 -7.66
N GLY A 53 -6.39 -19.63 -7.74
CA GLY A 53 -6.98 -20.93 -7.39
C GLY A 53 -6.97 -21.28 -5.92
N GLY A 54 -6.78 -20.28 -5.05
CA GLY A 54 -6.75 -20.44 -3.59
C GLY A 54 -5.46 -21.06 -3.03
N HIS A 55 -4.46 -21.27 -3.87
CA HIS A 55 -3.13 -21.72 -3.48
C HIS A 55 -2.10 -20.64 -3.81
N GLU A 56 -1.40 -20.15 -2.80
CA GLU A 56 -0.39 -19.11 -2.93
C GLU A 56 0.91 -19.60 -2.27
N PRO A 57 1.77 -20.28 -3.02
CA PRO A 57 3.10 -20.61 -2.54
C PRO A 57 3.91 -19.33 -2.37
N VAL A 58 4.93 -19.35 -1.50
CA VAL A 58 5.92 -18.28 -1.43
C VAL A 58 6.63 -18.18 -2.78
N MET A 59 6.94 -16.96 -3.20
CA MET A 59 7.70 -16.67 -4.42
C MET A 59 8.98 -17.55 -4.49
N SER A 60 9.21 -18.17 -5.64
CA SER A 60 10.40 -19.00 -5.81
C SER A 60 11.68 -18.16 -5.83
N GLU A 61 12.81 -18.79 -5.52
CA GLU A 61 14.12 -18.13 -5.52
C GLU A 61 14.48 -17.59 -6.91
N GLU A 62 14.11 -18.30 -7.98
CA GLU A 62 14.35 -17.87 -9.36
C GLU A 62 13.55 -16.62 -9.72
N LEU A 63 12.28 -16.53 -9.29
CA LEU A 63 11.45 -15.35 -9.50
C LEU A 63 11.95 -14.17 -8.67
N LEU A 64 12.36 -14.41 -7.43
CA LEU A 64 12.94 -13.37 -6.56
C LEU A 64 14.22 -12.79 -7.18
N GLU A 65 15.17 -13.65 -7.59
CA GLU A 65 16.42 -13.21 -8.22
C GLU A 65 16.13 -12.43 -9.51
N ARG A 66 15.19 -12.90 -10.31
CA ARG A 66 14.79 -12.23 -11.55
C ARG A 66 14.17 -10.88 -11.28
N ALA A 67 13.23 -10.77 -10.32
CA ALA A 67 12.60 -9.49 -9.96
C ALA A 67 13.63 -8.46 -9.50
N ILE A 68 14.56 -8.86 -8.63
CA ILE A 68 15.60 -7.97 -8.09
C ILE A 68 16.55 -7.53 -9.20
N ARG A 69 17.09 -8.46 -9.97
CA ARG A 69 18.01 -8.15 -11.07
C ARG A 69 17.37 -7.25 -12.12
N ASP A 70 16.15 -7.59 -12.59
CA ASP A 70 15.45 -6.82 -13.61
C ASP A 70 15.14 -5.40 -13.12
N TYR A 71 14.72 -5.24 -11.85
CA TYR A 71 14.42 -3.93 -11.29
C TYR A 71 15.67 -3.06 -11.20
N LEU A 72 16.75 -3.59 -10.63
CA LEU A 72 18.01 -2.86 -10.49
C LEU A 72 18.63 -2.49 -11.84
N SER A 73 18.53 -3.36 -12.84
CA SER A 73 19.04 -3.07 -14.19
C SER A 73 18.15 -2.11 -14.99
N THR A 74 16.85 -2.03 -14.67
CA THR A 74 15.89 -1.19 -15.40
C THR A 74 15.87 0.24 -14.89
N CYS A 75 15.90 0.46 -13.57
CA CYS A 75 15.87 1.80 -12.99
C CYS A 75 17.19 2.52 -13.23
N GLU A 76 17.10 3.71 -13.82
CA GLU A 76 18.27 4.56 -14.14
C GLU A 76 18.60 5.55 -13.02
N THR A 77 17.80 5.59 -11.95
CA THR A 77 18.06 6.41 -10.76
C THR A 77 19.16 5.82 -9.90
N PRO A 78 19.97 6.68 -9.22
CA PRO A 78 21.03 6.20 -8.32
C PRO A 78 20.49 5.51 -7.07
N GLU A 79 19.23 5.78 -6.71
CA GLU A 79 18.56 5.18 -5.56
C GLU A 79 17.34 4.40 -6.03
N VAL A 80 17.14 3.22 -5.47
CA VAL A 80 15.98 2.37 -5.73
C VAL A 80 15.39 1.86 -4.41
N THR A 81 14.07 1.69 -4.40
CA THR A 81 13.37 1.21 -3.20
C THR A 81 12.57 -0.04 -3.53
N PHE A 82 12.86 -1.13 -2.83
CA PHE A 82 12.01 -2.31 -2.81
C PHE A 82 10.93 -2.15 -1.74
N ASN A 83 9.66 -2.34 -2.16
CA ASN A 83 8.52 -2.26 -1.25
C ASN A 83 7.96 -3.67 -1.05
N TRP A 84 8.19 -4.26 0.12
CA TRP A 84 7.71 -5.58 0.48
C TRP A 84 6.31 -5.49 1.10
N HIS A 85 5.35 -6.16 0.48
CA HIS A 85 3.95 -6.08 0.87
C HIS A 85 3.24 -7.43 0.65
N GLY A 86 1.92 -7.43 0.63
CA GLY A 86 1.08 -8.58 0.31
C GLY A 86 -0.05 -8.77 1.31
N GLY A 87 -0.38 -10.02 1.62
CA GLY A 87 -1.20 -10.37 2.77
C GLY A 87 -0.42 -10.08 4.06
N GLU A 88 0.47 -11.00 4.45
CA GLU A 88 1.48 -10.72 5.47
C GLU A 88 2.87 -11.16 4.94
N PRO A 89 3.74 -10.21 4.58
CA PRO A 89 5.01 -10.53 3.94
C PRO A 89 5.95 -11.34 4.83
N LEU A 90 5.88 -11.21 6.16
CA LEU A 90 6.73 -11.99 7.08
C LEU A 90 6.45 -13.49 7.04
N MET A 91 5.35 -13.92 6.44
CA MET A 91 5.06 -15.35 6.23
C MET A 91 6.00 -16.00 5.21
N ALA A 92 6.74 -15.21 4.41
CA ALA A 92 7.82 -15.73 3.58
C ALA A 92 9.00 -16.29 4.40
N GLY A 93 9.11 -15.88 5.65
CA GLY A 93 10.19 -16.30 6.55
C GLY A 93 11.44 -15.44 6.42
N LEU A 94 12.25 -15.42 7.48
CA LEU A 94 13.42 -14.53 7.58
C LEU A 94 14.51 -14.89 6.53
N ASP A 95 14.67 -16.15 6.21
CA ASP A 95 15.68 -16.60 5.24
C ASP A 95 15.37 -16.11 3.82
N PHE A 96 14.09 -15.95 3.47
CA PHE A 96 13.69 -15.30 2.22
C PHE A 96 14.26 -13.88 2.12
N TYR A 97 14.14 -13.07 3.18
CA TYR A 97 14.63 -11.69 3.19
C TYR A 97 16.17 -11.61 3.28
N ARG A 98 16.81 -12.53 4.00
CA ARG A 98 18.27 -12.67 3.96
C ARG A 98 18.76 -12.93 2.54
N ARG A 99 18.04 -13.80 1.82
CA ARG A 99 18.33 -14.07 0.41
C ARG A 99 18.07 -12.86 -0.48
N ALA A 100 16.94 -12.15 -0.29
CA ALA A 100 16.63 -10.93 -1.03
C ALA A 100 17.75 -9.88 -0.89
N VAL A 101 18.17 -9.57 0.32
CA VAL A 101 19.27 -8.64 0.59
C VAL A 101 20.60 -9.10 -0.02
N ALA A 102 20.89 -10.38 0.02
CA ALA A 102 22.10 -10.92 -0.64
C ALA A 102 22.07 -10.73 -2.16
N LEU A 103 20.89 -10.90 -2.78
CA LEU A 103 20.69 -10.65 -4.22
C LEU A 103 20.75 -9.18 -4.56
N GLU A 104 20.15 -8.30 -3.74
CA GLU A 104 20.26 -6.86 -3.88
C GLU A 104 21.71 -6.42 -3.87
N LYS A 105 22.50 -6.82 -2.87
CA LYS A 105 23.94 -6.54 -2.77
C LYS A 105 24.72 -7.09 -3.97
N LYS A 106 24.31 -8.22 -4.54
CA LYS A 106 24.93 -8.83 -5.73
C LYS A 106 24.71 -8.02 -7.01
N TYR A 107 23.53 -7.39 -7.16
CA TYR A 107 23.11 -6.74 -8.40
C TYR A 107 23.00 -5.21 -8.31
N ALA A 108 23.29 -4.61 -7.16
CA ALA A 108 23.12 -3.16 -6.96
C ALA A 108 24.08 -2.31 -7.79
N ASP A 109 25.25 -2.85 -8.16
CA ASP A 109 26.34 -2.07 -8.72
C ASP A 109 26.61 -0.81 -7.86
N ASP A 110 26.48 0.38 -8.43
CA ASP A 110 26.68 1.67 -7.73
C ASP A 110 25.38 2.24 -7.13
N LYS A 111 24.27 1.50 -7.16
CA LYS A 111 22.97 1.97 -6.66
C LYS A 111 22.86 1.84 -5.14
N ILE A 112 22.21 2.83 -4.54
CA ILE A 112 21.77 2.76 -3.14
C ILE A 112 20.42 2.06 -3.11
N VAL A 113 20.35 0.95 -2.38
CA VAL A 113 19.13 0.15 -2.25
C VAL A 113 18.48 0.42 -0.90
N HIS A 114 17.22 0.79 -0.94
CA HIS A 114 16.36 0.97 0.24
C HIS A 114 15.32 -0.15 0.28
N ASN A 115 15.00 -0.59 1.49
CA ASN A 115 13.97 -1.59 1.73
C ASN A 115 12.89 -1.03 2.64
N THR A 116 11.63 -1.08 2.18
CA THR A 116 10.45 -0.82 3.02
C THR A 116 9.61 -2.08 3.11
N LEU A 117 9.03 -2.34 4.28
CA LEU A 117 8.21 -3.53 4.48
C LEU A 117 6.96 -3.18 5.28
N GLN A 118 5.78 -3.44 4.67
CA GLN A 118 4.50 -3.22 5.33
C GLN A 118 4.00 -4.50 5.98
N THR A 119 3.81 -4.50 7.29
CA THR A 119 3.41 -5.68 8.06
C THR A 119 2.29 -5.38 9.06
N ASN A 120 1.52 -6.41 9.38
CA ASN A 120 0.57 -6.37 10.50
C ASN A 120 1.27 -6.45 11.88
N GLY A 121 2.56 -6.67 11.91
CA GLY A 121 3.41 -6.64 13.11
C GLY A 121 3.30 -7.86 14.03
N THR A 122 2.35 -8.76 13.81
CA THR A 122 2.09 -9.87 14.75
C THR A 122 3.15 -10.98 14.74
N LEU A 123 4.00 -11.02 13.71
CA LEU A 123 5.07 -12.00 13.52
C LEU A 123 6.47 -11.45 13.81
N ILE A 124 6.59 -10.18 14.22
CA ILE A 124 7.89 -9.57 14.52
C ILE A 124 8.43 -10.13 15.83
N THR A 125 9.38 -11.05 15.71
CA THR A 125 10.17 -11.59 16.82
C THR A 125 11.39 -10.70 17.12
N PRO A 126 12.13 -10.94 18.22
CA PRO A 126 13.42 -10.28 18.44
C PRO A 126 14.39 -10.42 17.26
N GLU A 127 14.48 -11.58 16.64
CA GLU A 127 15.36 -11.85 15.50
C GLU A 127 14.96 -11.01 14.26
N TRP A 128 13.65 -10.85 13.99
CA TRP A 128 13.17 -9.96 12.95
C TRP A 128 13.57 -8.50 13.21
N GLY A 129 13.40 -8.03 14.44
CA GLY A 129 13.80 -6.67 14.81
C GLY A 129 15.29 -6.45 14.57
N ASP A 130 16.14 -7.36 15.02
CA ASP A 130 17.58 -7.28 14.83
C ASP A 130 17.97 -7.29 13.34
N PHE A 131 17.32 -8.10 12.51
CA PHE A 131 17.51 -8.11 11.07
C PHE A 131 17.12 -6.78 10.41
N PHE A 132 15.95 -6.23 10.77
CA PHE A 132 15.49 -4.95 10.20
C PHE A 132 16.44 -3.80 10.55
N ALA A 133 16.94 -3.75 11.77
CA ALA A 133 17.92 -2.74 12.19
C ALA A 133 19.26 -2.91 11.45
N ALA A 134 19.76 -4.15 11.33
CA ALA A 134 21.04 -4.44 10.68
C ALA A 134 21.03 -4.13 9.17
N GLU A 135 19.91 -4.38 8.48
CA GLU A 135 19.78 -4.17 7.04
C GLU A 135 19.02 -2.87 6.68
N ASN A 136 18.82 -1.97 7.65
CA ASN A 136 18.20 -0.65 7.49
C ASN A 136 16.82 -0.68 6.80
N PHE A 137 15.96 -1.64 7.17
CA PHE A 137 14.58 -1.66 6.69
C PHE A 137 13.76 -0.59 7.37
N LEU A 138 12.95 0.14 6.58
CA LEU A 138 11.88 0.97 7.12
C LEU A 138 10.60 0.15 7.22
N ILE A 139 10.09 -0.01 8.43
CA ILE A 139 8.92 -0.84 8.70
C ILE A 139 7.64 -0.01 8.75
N GLY A 140 6.69 -0.31 7.87
CA GLY A 140 5.32 0.16 7.97
C GLY A 140 4.53 -0.76 8.91
N LEU A 141 4.28 -0.31 10.14
CA LEU A 141 3.52 -1.09 11.12
C LEU A 141 2.05 -0.76 11.04
N SER A 142 1.23 -1.76 10.73
CA SER A 142 -0.22 -1.60 10.70
C SER A 142 -0.82 -1.58 12.11
N ILE A 143 -1.31 -0.42 12.56
CA ILE A 143 -1.98 -0.28 13.84
C ILE A 143 -3.09 0.79 13.76
N ASP A 144 -4.33 0.44 14.09
CA ASP A 144 -5.49 1.30 13.84
C ASP A 144 -5.86 2.20 15.03
N GLY A 145 -5.09 2.13 16.11
CA GLY A 145 -5.33 2.92 17.33
C GLY A 145 -5.27 2.05 18.59
N PRO A 146 -5.88 2.50 19.71
CA PRO A 146 -6.00 1.72 20.95
C PRO A 146 -6.68 0.37 20.74
N GLU A 147 -6.54 -0.55 21.71
CA GLU A 147 -6.99 -1.96 21.64
C GLU A 147 -8.45 -2.09 21.17
N HIS A 148 -9.36 -1.28 21.71
CA HIS A 148 -10.79 -1.36 21.41
C HIS A 148 -11.14 -0.92 19.96
N ILE A 149 -10.35 -0.02 19.38
CA ILE A 149 -10.52 0.40 17.97
C ILE A 149 -9.85 -0.61 17.05
N HIS A 150 -8.60 -0.96 17.33
CA HIS A 150 -7.82 -1.88 16.53
C HIS A 150 -8.50 -3.24 16.38
N ASP A 151 -8.92 -3.84 17.48
CA ASP A 151 -9.49 -5.20 17.51
C ASP A 151 -10.93 -5.26 16.97
N THR A 152 -11.57 -4.11 16.67
CA THR A 152 -12.90 -4.10 16.04
C THR A 152 -12.90 -4.80 14.68
N TYR A 153 -11.85 -4.62 13.89
CA TYR A 153 -11.79 -5.19 12.55
C TYR A 153 -10.53 -6.00 12.25
N ARG A 154 -9.47 -5.89 13.06
CA ARG A 154 -8.24 -6.68 12.90
C ARG A 154 -8.25 -7.89 13.82
N SER A 155 -8.60 -9.04 13.27
CA SER A 155 -8.63 -10.31 14.00
C SER A 155 -7.85 -11.40 13.28
N SER A 156 -7.49 -12.43 14.01
CA SER A 156 -6.94 -13.66 13.42
C SER A 156 -8.02 -14.44 12.67
N LYS A 157 -7.61 -15.45 11.88
CA LYS A 157 -8.54 -16.37 11.21
C LYS A 157 -9.49 -17.11 12.16
N ALA A 158 -9.10 -17.25 13.42
CA ALA A 158 -9.94 -17.83 14.47
C ALA A 158 -10.82 -16.78 15.20
N GLY A 159 -10.83 -15.53 14.73
CA GLY A 159 -11.60 -14.44 15.34
C GLY A 159 -10.98 -13.84 16.60
N ALA A 160 -9.76 -14.26 17.00
CA ALA A 160 -9.09 -13.70 18.17
C ALA A 160 -8.51 -12.31 17.89
N PRO A 161 -8.51 -11.39 18.88
CA PRO A 161 -7.93 -10.06 18.76
C PRO A 161 -6.44 -10.11 18.45
N SER A 162 -5.93 -9.07 17.75
CA SER A 162 -4.54 -9.01 17.31
C SER A 162 -3.69 -7.96 18.02
N PHE A 163 -4.29 -6.98 18.67
CA PHE A 163 -3.61 -5.80 19.24
C PHE A 163 -2.40 -6.16 20.11
N ARG A 164 -2.56 -7.09 21.06
CA ARG A 164 -1.47 -7.45 21.98
C ARG A 164 -0.26 -8.05 21.27
N LYS A 165 -0.48 -8.77 20.15
CA LYS A 165 0.60 -9.32 19.32
C LYS A 165 1.31 -8.21 18.54
N VAL A 166 0.54 -7.23 18.02
CA VAL A 166 1.11 -6.06 17.35
C VAL A 166 1.97 -5.24 18.30
N ILE A 167 1.49 -5.00 19.53
CA ILE A 167 2.29 -4.30 20.56
C ILE A 167 3.55 -5.07 20.96
N ALA A 168 3.50 -6.40 20.99
CA ALA A 168 4.70 -7.21 21.21
C ALA A 168 5.71 -7.05 20.06
N GLY A 169 5.25 -7.06 18.81
CA GLY A 169 6.08 -6.77 17.63
C GLY A 169 6.69 -5.37 17.65
N LEU A 170 5.88 -4.35 17.99
CA LEU A 170 6.35 -2.97 18.17
C LEU A 170 7.48 -2.88 19.22
N LYS A 171 7.33 -3.56 20.36
CA LYS A 171 8.38 -3.60 21.39
C LYS A 171 9.68 -4.21 20.86
N ASN A 172 9.60 -5.20 19.97
CA ASN A 172 10.79 -5.78 19.35
C ASN A 172 11.47 -4.80 18.37
N LEU A 173 10.69 -4.01 17.60
CA LEU A 173 11.24 -2.93 16.76
C LEU A 173 11.96 -1.87 17.61
N LEU A 174 11.30 -1.39 18.66
CA LEU A 174 11.88 -0.39 19.56
C LEU A 174 13.17 -0.92 20.26
N ARG A 175 13.17 -2.18 20.68
CA ARG A 175 14.32 -2.82 21.30
C ARG A 175 15.53 -2.87 20.37
N SER A 176 15.31 -3.21 19.12
CA SER A 176 16.37 -3.35 18.11
C SER A 176 16.83 -2.02 17.52
N GLY A 177 16.08 -0.94 17.71
CA GLY A 177 16.31 0.34 17.05
C GLY A 177 15.94 0.36 15.55
N ALA A 178 15.17 -0.60 15.08
CA ALA A 178 14.68 -0.59 13.71
C ALA A 178 13.73 0.59 13.45
N GLU A 179 13.89 1.27 12.33
CA GLU A 179 13.04 2.40 11.96
C GLU A 179 11.64 1.93 11.57
N PHE A 180 10.63 2.65 12.03
CA PHE A 180 9.26 2.33 11.69
C PHE A 180 8.36 3.55 11.58
N ASN A 181 7.36 3.41 10.73
CA ASN A 181 6.20 4.30 10.58
C ASN A 181 4.94 3.55 10.99
N THR A 182 3.90 4.25 11.41
CA THR A 182 2.59 3.63 11.62
C THR A 182 1.65 3.93 10.46
N LEU A 183 0.92 2.88 10.04
CA LEU A 183 -0.14 2.97 9.05
C LEU A 183 -1.46 2.57 9.71
N THR A 184 -2.39 3.51 9.72
CA THR A 184 -3.72 3.35 10.30
C THR A 184 -4.77 3.27 9.21
N ALA A 185 -5.50 2.17 9.16
CA ALA A 185 -6.69 2.04 8.33
C ALA A 185 -7.86 2.74 9.05
N VAL A 186 -8.20 3.95 8.58
CA VAL A 186 -9.30 4.74 9.14
C VAL A 186 -10.61 4.15 8.67
N SER A 187 -11.27 3.47 9.58
CA SER A 187 -12.51 2.74 9.35
C SER A 187 -13.71 3.42 10.04
N LYS A 188 -14.87 2.82 9.93
CA LYS A 188 -16.06 3.24 10.67
C LYS A 188 -15.84 3.28 12.19
N ALA A 189 -15.00 2.39 12.72
CA ALA A 189 -14.64 2.38 14.15
C ALA A 189 -13.74 3.56 14.56
N SER A 190 -13.11 4.24 13.60
CA SER A 190 -12.23 5.39 13.86
C SER A 190 -13.00 6.73 13.94
N GLU A 191 -14.25 6.76 13.46
CA GLU A 191 -15.06 7.99 13.48
C GLU A 191 -15.31 8.46 14.91
N GLY A 192 -15.02 9.72 15.18
CA GLY A 192 -15.14 10.33 16.52
C GLY A 192 -14.00 10.01 17.48
N HIS A 193 -12.95 9.31 17.05
CA HIS A 193 -11.79 8.94 17.86
C HIS A 193 -10.46 9.49 17.34
N ALA A 194 -10.50 10.54 16.51
CA ALA A 194 -9.32 11.06 15.80
C ALA A 194 -8.16 11.40 16.73
N LEU A 195 -8.40 12.23 17.74
CA LEU A 195 -7.35 12.64 18.69
C LEU A 195 -6.93 11.49 19.61
N GLU A 196 -7.83 10.62 20.00
CA GLU A 196 -7.49 9.42 20.79
C GLU A 196 -6.52 8.53 20.03
N ILE A 197 -6.78 8.25 18.73
CA ILE A 197 -5.91 7.47 17.86
C ILE A 197 -4.56 8.19 17.69
N TYR A 198 -4.57 9.47 17.37
CA TYR A 198 -3.35 10.25 17.15
C TYR A 198 -2.45 10.27 18.38
N GLN A 199 -3.00 10.56 19.57
CA GLN A 199 -2.22 10.58 20.82
C GLN A 199 -1.70 9.19 21.21
N PHE A 200 -2.52 8.16 20.98
CA PHE A 200 -2.08 6.78 21.17
C PHE A 200 -0.87 6.46 20.29
N LEU A 201 -0.92 6.76 18.98
CA LEU A 201 0.19 6.52 18.07
C LEU A 201 1.46 7.28 18.49
N LYS A 202 1.35 8.50 18.95
CA LYS A 202 2.47 9.25 19.54
C LYS A 202 3.07 8.51 20.74
N SER A 203 2.23 7.95 21.60
CA SER A 203 2.69 7.21 22.79
C SER A 203 3.42 5.90 22.46
N THR A 204 3.25 5.37 21.24
CA THR A 204 3.98 4.20 20.75
C THR A 204 5.42 4.51 20.31
N GLY A 205 5.79 5.78 20.25
CA GLY A 205 7.08 6.24 19.73
C GLY A 205 7.06 6.49 18.21
N SER A 206 5.93 6.31 17.53
CA SER A 206 5.81 6.63 16.11
C SER A 206 5.90 8.13 15.87
N ARG A 207 6.77 8.55 14.96
CA ARG A 207 6.91 9.95 14.55
C ARG A 207 6.32 10.22 13.17
N PHE A 208 6.16 9.19 12.35
CA PHE A 208 5.59 9.26 11.00
C PHE A 208 4.33 8.42 10.95
N MET A 209 3.22 9.05 10.60
CA MET A 209 1.89 8.45 10.63
C MET A 209 1.19 8.58 9.29
N GLN A 210 0.61 7.48 8.83
CA GLN A 210 -0.25 7.46 7.66
C GLN A 210 -1.66 7.07 8.06
N PHE A 211 -2.63 7.85 7.63
CA PHE A 211 -4.05 7.61 7.83
C PHE A 211 -4.70 7.33 6.47
N LEU A 212 -5.07 6.07 6.23
CA LEU A 212 -5.66 5.64 4.96
C LEU A 212 -7.15 5.33 5.15
N PRO A 213 -8.05 5.94 4.37
CA PRO A 213 -9.48 5.67 4.49
C PRO A 213 -9.80 4.26 4.01
N VAL A 214 -10.56 3.53 4.79
CA VAL A 214 -11.16 2.26 4.36
C VAL A 214 -12.45 2.56 3.62
N VAL A 215 -12.46 2.34 2.30
CA VAL A 215 -13.62 2.57 1.42
C VAL A 215 -13.73 1.39 0.48
N GLU A 216 -14.38 0.32 0.94
CA GLU A 216 -14.45 -0.95 0.21
C GLU A 216 -15.81 -1.19 -0.39
N LYS A 217 -15.84 -1.37 -1.71
CA LYS A 217 -17.06 -1.77 -2.44
C LYS A 217 -17.50 -3.19 -2.07
N ILE A 218 -18.79 -3.40 -1.99
CA ILE A 218 -19.37 -4.73 -1.76
C ILE A 218 -20.35 -5.09 -2.88
N LYS A 219 -20.48 -6.39 -3.14
CA LYS A 219 -21.60 -6.97 -3.91
C LYS A 219 -22.40 -7.89 -3.00
N PHE A 220 -23.72 -7.77 -3.07
CA PHE A 220 -24.60 -8.71 -2.39
C PHE A 220 -24.67 -10.01 -3.19
N GLN A 221 -24.48 -11.13 -2.49
CA GLN A 221 -24.79 -12.44 -3.07
C GLN A 221 -26.27 -12.75 -2.85
N VAL A 222 -26.91 -13.28 -3.86
CA VAL A 222 -28.28 -13.77 -3.76
C VAL A 222 -28.19 -15.29 -3.54
N ASN A 223 -28.82 -15.80 -2.47
CA ASN A 223 -28.88 -17.24 -2.25
C ASN A 223 -29.85 -17.93 -3.22
N ALA A 224 -29.85 -19.27 -3.24
CA ALA A 224 -30.70 -20.07 -4.13
C ALA A 224 -32.21 -19.75 -4.02
N ASN A 225 -32.65 -19.12 -2.94
CA ASN A 225 -34.03 -18.70 -2.69
C ASN A 225 -34.28 -17.23 -3.06
N GLY A 226 -33.36 -16.57 -3.78
CA GLY A 226 -33.50 -15.17 -4.17
C GLY A 226 -33.33 -14.17 -3.04
N ARG A 227 -32.93 -14.60 -1.83
CA ARG A 227 -32.73 -13.70 -0.69
C ARG A 227 -31.35 -13.10 -0.75
N GLN A 228 -31.27 -11.78 -0.70
CA GLN A 228 -30.03 -11.04 -0.66
C GLN A 228 -29.24 -11.41 0.60
N MET A 229 -28.06 -11.99 0.42
CA MET A 229 -27.11 -12.25 1.51
C MET A 229 -26.12 -11.08 1.56
N ARG A 230 -26.01 -10.45 2.72
CA ARG A 230 -25.01 -9.41 2.95
C ARG A 230 -23.61 -10.05 2.90
N ASN A 231 -22.85 -9.75 1.89
CA ASN A 231 -21.44 -10.13 1.90
C ASN A 231 -20.71 -9.27 2.95
N LEU A 232 -20.22 -9.92 3.99
CA LEU A 232 -19.52 -9.25 5.10
C LEU A 232 -18.02 -9.06 4.83
N ARG A 233 -17.57 -9.34 3.62
CA ARG A 233 -16.17 -9.17 3.19
C ARG A 233 -16.10 -8.26 1.97
N PRO A 234 -14.99 -7.52 1.79
CA PRO A 234 -14.71 -6.86 0.53
C PRO A 234 -14.85 -7.88 -0.59
N SER A 235 -15.63 -7.56 -1.61
CA SER A 235 -15.74 -8.45 -2.75
C SER A 235 -14.68 -8.07 -3.78
N MET A 236 -14.30 -9.05 -4.62
CA MET A 236 -13.47 -8.85 -5.79
C MET A 236 -14.20 -8.01 -6.84
N VAL A 237 -14.56 -6.77 -6.50
CA VAL A 237 -15.22 -5.83 -7.41
C VAL A 237 -14.15 -4.91 -7.98
N PRO A 238 -13.86 -5.01 -9.29
CA PRO A 238 -12.94 -4.06 -9.92
C PRO A 238 -13.41 -2.62 -9.71
N PRO A 239 -12.49 -1.67 -9.56
CA PRO A 239 -12.82 -0.27 -9.25
C PRO A 239 -13.83 0.36 -10.21
N ALA A 240 -13.75 0.05 -11.51
CA ALA A 240 -14.63 0.58 -12.55
C ALA A 240 -16.01 -0.08 -12.59
N THR A 241 -16.26 -1.09 -11.78
CA THR A 241 -17.53 -1.84 -11.78
C THR A 241 -18.52 -1.22 -10.80
N ASP A 242 -19.80 -1.20 -11.18
CA ASP A 242 -20.86 -0.82 -10.25
C ASP A 242 -20.90 -1.75 -9.05
N SER A 243 -21.19 -1.19 -7.87
CA SER A 243 -21.27 -1.90 -6.60
C SER A 243 -22.66 -1.75 -6.00
N ASP A 244 -23.01 -2.68 -5.09
CA ASP A 244 -24.28 -2.62 -4.33
C ASP A 244 -24.17 -1.68 -3.11
N GLY A 245 -23.00 -1.02 -2.92
CA GLY A 245 -22.71 -0.10 -1.84
C GLY A 245 -21.34 -0.33 -1.22
N PHE A 246 -21.17 0.17 -0.01
CA PHE A 246 -19.92 0.05 0.75
C PHE A 246 -20.08 -0.88 1.95
N GLY A 247 -18.98 -1.51 2.35
CA GLY A 247 -18.90 -2.33 3.56
C GLY A 247 -19.21 -1.52 4.82
N LEU A 248 -19.78 -2.18 5.84
CA LEU A 248 -20.15 -1.55 7.11
C LEU A 248 -18.94 -0.99 7.89
N TRP A 249 -17.76 -1.43 7.55
CA TRP A 249 -16.49 -0.96 8.08
C TRP A 249 -15.96 0.29 7.37
N SER A 250 -16.52 0.65 6.22
CA SER A 250 -16.06 1.82 5.46
C SER A 250 -16.33 3.10 6.25
N VAL A 251 -15.31 3.97 6.29
CA VAL A 251 -15.46 5.31 6.85
C VAL A 251 -16.33 6.15 5.90
N SER A 252 -17.15 7.03 6.46
CA SER A 252 -17.89 7.99 5.64
C SER A 252 -16.95 9.11 5.16
N ASP A 253 -17.29 9.77 4.05
CA ASP A 253 -16.58 10.93 3.52
C ASP A 253 -16.48 12.06 4.56
N ILE A 254 -17.60 12.40 5.19
CA ILE A 254 -17.66 13.38 6.29
C ILE A 254 -16.85 12.89 7.50
N GLY A 255 -16.95 11.61 7.84
CA GLY A 255 -16.22 11.01 8.96
C GLY A 255 -14.70 11.09 8.77
N TYR A 256 -14.22 10.77 7.58
CA TYR A 256 -12.79 10.86 7.26
C TYR A 256 -12.30 12.31 7.21
N GLY A 257 -13.09 13.22 6.61
CA GLY A 257 -12.76 14.64 6.59
C GLY A 257 -12.64 15.22 8.00
N LYS A 258 -13.60 14.94 8.88
CA LYS A 258 -13.55 15.37 10.28
C LYS A 258 -12.36 14.77 11.02
N PHE A 259 -12.08 13.48 10.82
CA PHE A 259 -10.93 12.78 11.41
C PHE A 259 -9.62 13.52 11.10
N LEU A 260 -9.39 13.86 9.84
CA LEU A 260 -8.17 14.58 9.45
C LEU A 260 -8.14 16.01 9.99
N CYS A 261 -9.27 16.74 9.95
CA CYS A 261 -9.35 18.12 10.45
C CYS A 261 -9.06 18.20 11.96
N GLU A 262 -9.64 17.30 12.77
CA GLU A 262 -9.40 17.26 14.22
C GLU A 262 -7.91 17.01 14.54
N ILE A 263 -7.26 16.08 13.82
CA ILE A 263 -5.82 15.85 13.99
C ILE A 263 -5.03 17.08 13.53
N PHE A 264 -5.37 17.68 12.39
CA PHE A 264 -4.68 18.85 11.86
C PHE A 264 -4.75 20.04 12.83
N ASP A 265 -5.92 20.33 13.39
CA ASP A 265 -6.12 21.42 14.35
C ASP A 265 -5.27 21.28 15.62
N TRP A 266 -5.00 20.05 16.04
CA TRP A 266 -4.08 19.77 17.12
C TRP A 266 -2.62 19.86 16.64
N TRP A 267 -2.29 19.17 15.55
CA TRP A 267 -0.95 19.03 15.02
C TRP A 267 -0.31 20.36 14.67
N VAL A 268 -1.04 21.25 14.02
CA VAL A 268 -0.53 22.56 13.60
C VAL A 268 -0.11 23.44 14.78
N LYS A 269 -0.69 23.24 15.95
CA LYS A 269 -0.42 24.02 17.16
C LYS A 269 0.65 23.41 18.05
N ASN A 270 0.82 22.10 17.99
CA ASN A 270 1.59 21.38 19.01
C ASN A 270 2.76 20.55 18.46
N ASP A 271 2.67 20.05 17.21
CA ASP A 271 3.46 18.92 16.78
C ASP A 271 4.25 19.13 15.47
N VAL A 272 4.08 20.28 14.79
CA VAL A 272 4.80 20.61 13.54
C VAL A 272 6.32 20.51 13.75
N GLY A 273 7.01 19.80 12.85
CA GLY A 273 8.44 19.55 12.90
C GLY A 273 8.88 18.46 13.89
N SER A 274 7.96 17.92 14.69
CA SER A 274 8.24 16.83 15.63
C SER A 274 7.55 15.53 15.26
N TYR A 275 6.34 15.62 14.73
CA TYR A 275 5.54 14.51 14.23
C TYR A 275 5.04 14.81 12.81
N PHE A 276 5.03 13.81 11.97
CA PHE A 276 4.74 13.91 10.55
C PHE A 276 3.51 13.09 10.20
N VAL A 277 2.57 13.71 9.50
CA VAL A 277 1.36 13.07 9.02
C VAL A 277 1.37 13.12 7.50
N GLY A 278 1.48 11.96 6.84
CA GLY A 278 1.74 11.87 5.41
C GLY A 278 0.73 12.65 4.54
N ALA A 279 -0.55 12.70 4.93
CA ALA A 279 -1.56 13.49 4.22
C ALA A 279 -1.31 15.01 4.33
N PHE A 280 -0.83 15.49 5.48
CA PHE A 280 -0.54 16.91 5.68
C PHE A 280 0.71 17.33 4.92
N ASP A 281 1.76 16.50 5.00
CA ASP A 281 3.01 16.74 4.29
C ASP A 281 2.80 16.74 2.77
N ALA A 282 2.05 15.77 2.23
CA ALA A 282 1.71 15.71 0.81
C ALA A 282 0.86 16.91 0.36
N THR A 283 -0.09 17.34 1.18
CA THR A 283 -0.91 18.53 0.91
C THR A 283 -0.04 19.78 0.89
N LEU A 284 0.82 19.97 1.88
CA LEU A 284 1.73 21.11 1.94
C LEU A 284 2.69 21.14 0.75
N ALA A 285 3.29 20.00 0.42
CA ALA A 285 4.16 19.88 -0.77
C ALA A 285 3.43 20.31 -2.05
N SER A 286 2.18 19.83 -2.25
CA SER A 286 1.34 20.22 -3.40
C SER A 286 1.06 21.72 -3.44
N TRP A 287 0.78 22.35 -2.29
CA TRP A 287 0.58 23.79 -2.19
C TRP A 287 1.85 24.60 -2.52
N CYS A 288 3.01 24.05 -2.19
CA CYS A 288 4.30 24.66 -2.51
C CYS A 288 4.78 24.36 -3.93
N GLY A 289 3.99 23.66 -4.77
CA GLY A 289 4.38 23.27 -6.13
C GLY A 289 5.45 22.17 -6.18
N LEU A 290 5.64 21.44 -5.07
CA LEU A 290 6.56 20.32 -4.97
C LEU A 290 5.82 18.99 -5.22
N SER A 291 6.59 17.94 -5.54
CA SER A 291 6.04 16.59 -5.64
C SER A 291 5.46 16.15 -4.29
N PRO A 292 4.22 15.66 -4.24
CA PRO A 292 3.58 15.25 -2.98
C PRO A 292 4.16 13.98 -2.36
N GLY A 293 5.03 13.25 -3.09
CA GLY A 293 5.61 11.99 -2.61
C GLY A 293 4.60 10.83 -2.46
N THR A 294 3.32 11.08 -2.70
CA THR A 294 2.25 10.09 -2.56
C THR A 294 1.41 10.06 -3.83
N CYS A 295 1.26 8.88 -4.43
CA CYS A 295 0.63 8.73 -5.74
C CYS A 295 -0.85 9.20 -5.77
N SER A 296 -1.57 9.14 -4.65
CA SER A 296 -2.95 9.63 -4.55
C SER A 296 -3.07 11.14 -4.81
N PHE A 297 -2.04 11.91 -4.49
CA PHE A 297 -1.98 13.36 -4.72
C PHE A 297 -1.32 13.73 -6.07
N CYS A 298 -0.66 12.78 -6.75
CA CYS A 298 -0.06 13.03 -8.06
C CYS A 298 -1.11 13.15 -9.16
N GLU A 299 -0.81 13.89 -10.22
CA GLU A 299 -1.70 14.07 -11.37
C GLU A 299 -1.89 12.79 -12.19
N THR A 300 -0.88 11.92 -12.23
CA THR A 300 -0.88 10.66 -12.98
C THR A 300 -0.61 9.48 -12.07
N CYS A 301 -1.03 8.29 -12.50
CA CYS A 301 -0.66 7.00 -11.92
C CYS A 301 0.48 6.34 -12.73
N GLY A 302 0.76 5.05 -12.47
CA GLY A 302 1.65 4.22 -13.29
C GLY A 302 3.09 4.14 -12.82
N GLY A 303 3.44 4.84 -11.71
CA GLY A 303 4.79 4.79 -11.13
C GLY A 303 5.00 3.73 -10.04
N ASN A 304 4.03 2.84 -9.79
CA ASN A 304 4.11 1.83 -8.74
C ASN A 304 3.65 0.46 -9.26
N LEU A 305 4.56 -0.32 -9.81
CA LEU A 305 4.26 -1.67 -10.29
C LEU A 305 4.22 -2.67 -9.13
N VAL A 306 3.42 -3.70 -9.30
CA VAL A 306 3.29 -4.80 -8.33
C VAL A 306 3.68 -6.12 -8.97
N VAL A 307 4.57 -6.86 -8.31
CA VAL A 307 4.93 -8.24 -8.67
C VAL A 307 4.35 -9.20 -7.64
N GLU A 308 3.51 -10.10 -8.10
CA GLU A 308 2.91 -11.15 -7.29
C GLU A 308 3.86 -12.35 -7.10
N HIS A 309 3.56 -13.19 -6.12
CA HIS A 309 4.32 -14.39 -5.77
C HIS A 309 4.59 -15.35 -6.96
N ASN A 310 3.72 -15.36 -7.96
CA ASN A 310 3.83 -16.18 -9.17
C ASN A 310 4.52 -15.44 -10.34
N GLY A 311 5.03 -14.23 -10.11
CA GLY A 311 5.70 -13.40 -11.10
C GLY A 311 4.76 -12.54 -11.97
N ASP A 312 3.45 -12.59 -11.78
CA ASP A 312 2.52 -11.70 -12.47
C ASP A 312 2.73 -10.25 -12.05
N VAL A 313 2.69 -9.35 -13.05
CA VAL A 313 2.90 -7.91 -12.84
C VAL A 313 1.60 -7.17 -13.12
N TYR A 314 1.27 -6.25 -12.20
CA TYR A 314 0.09 -5.40 -12.29
C TYR A 314 0.47 -3.92 -12.24
N VAL A 315 -0.42 -3.08 -12.79
CA VAL A 315 -0.21 -1.62 -12.88
C VAL A 315 -0.17 -0.91 -11.52
N CYS A 316 -0.81 -1.47 -10.50
CA CYS A 316 -0.95 -0.86 -9.17
C CYS A 316 -1.45 -1.90 -8.15
N ASP A 317 -1.12 -1.68 -6.87
CA ASP A 317 -1.55 -2.51 -5.74
C ASP A 317 -3.08 -2.61 -5.59
N HIS A 318 -3.78 -1.50 -5.80
CA HIS A 318 -5.24 -1.48 -5.76
C HIS A 318 -5.90 -2.16 -6.97
N PHE A 319 -5.16 -2.37 -8.04
CA PHE A 319 -5.63 -2.89 -9.32
C PHE A 319 -5.09 -4.28 -9.65
N VAL A 320 -4.94 -5.14 -8.65
CA VAL A 320 -4.61 -6.55 -8.85
C VAL A 320 -5.87 -7.30 -9.28
N TYR A 321 -6.20 -7.18 -10.57
CA TYR A 321 -7.30 -7.84 -11.27
C TYR A 321 -6.85 -8.25 -12.67
N PRO A 322 -7.44 -9.31 -13.28
CA PRO A 322 -6.99 -9.83 -14.57
C PRO A 322 -6.86 -8.77 -15.68
N GLU A 323 -7.78 -7.81 -15.72
CA GLU A 323 -7.82 -6.74 -16.73
C GLU A 323 -6.70 -5.70 -16.56
N TYR A 324 -6.05 -5.64 -15.41
CA TYR A 324 -4.94 -4.73 -15.12
C TYR A 324 -3.58 -5.44 -15.05
N ARG A 325 -3.54 -6.71 -15.44
CA ARG A 325 -2.31 -7.49 -15.51
C ARG A 325 -1.51 -7.09 -16.75
N LEU A 326 -0.27 -6.65 -16.54
CA LEU A 326 0.66 -6.26 -17.61
C LEU A 326 1.35 -7.47 -18.26
N GLY A 327 1.62 -8.49 -17.49
CA GLY A 327 2.35 -9.69 -17.95
C GLY A 327 2.95 -10.46 -16.79
N ASN A 328 4.05 -11.19 -17.07
CA ASN A 328 4.74 -11.99 -16.06
C ASN A 328 6.26 -11.82 -16.22
N ILE A 329 6.97 -11.64 -15.10
CA ILE A 329 8.43 -11.45 -15.13
C ILE A 329 9.19 -12.67 -15.61
N ALA A 330 8.62 -13.88 -15.59
CA ALA A 330 9.24 -15.07 -16.13
C ALA A 330 9.41 -15.02 -17.66
N THR A 331 8.58 -14.23 -18.35
CA THR A 331 8.55 -14.15 -19.81
C THR A 331 8.87 -12.77 -20.39
N SER A 332 8.76 -11.72 -19.59
CA SER A 332 8.92 -10.33 -20.03
C SER A 332 9.83 -9.56 -19.07
N SER A 333 10.53 -8.54 -19.53
CA SER A 333 11.32 -7.67 -18.65
C SER A 333 10.42 -6.66 -17.95
N LEU A 334 10.80 -6.21 -16.74
CA LEU A 334 10.11 -5.13 -16.05
C LEU A 334 10.13 -3.83 -16.87
N LYS A 335 11.17 -3.59 -17.65
CA LYS A 335 11.27 -2.44 -18.57
C LYS A 335 10.14 -2.42 -19.59
N ASP A 336 9.92 -3.57 -20.26
CA ASP A 336 8.88 -3.69 -21.28
C ASP A 336 7.48 -3.58 -20.66
N LEU A 337 7.28 -4.17 -19.48
CA LEU A 337 6.01 -4.11 -18.77
C LEU A 337 5.68 -2.71 -18.28
N ALA A 338 6.65 -2.00 -17.70
CA ALA A 338 6.50 -0.60 -17.26
C ALA A 338 6.20 0.33 -18.43
N GLY A 339 6.89 0.15 -19.56
CA GLY A 339 6.73 0.95 -20.78
C GLY A 339 5.57 0.52 -21.67
N SER A 340 4.81 -0.49 -21.31
CA SER A 340 3.70 -1.01 -22.13
C SER A 340 2.60 0.06 -22.33
N GLN A 341 1.92 0.00 -23.48
CA GLN A 341 0.80 0.89 -23.78
C GLN A 341 -0.27 0.85 -22.68
N GLN A 342 -0.55 -0.31 -22.11
CA GLN A 342 -1.51 -0.49 -21.03
C GLN A 342 -1.07 0.23 -19.75
N SER A 343 0.21 0.13 -19.37
CA SER A 343 0.75 0.82 -18.19
C SER A 343 0.70 2.34 -18.34
N VAL A 344 1.11 2.84 -19.51
CA VAL A 344 1.11 4.27 -19.83
C VAL A 344 -0.32 4.82 -19.87
N ALA A 345 -1.25 4.13 -20.53
CA ALA A 345 -2.65 4.53 -20.60
C ALA A 345 -3.27 4.60 -19.19
N PHE A 346 -3.04 3.58 -18.35
CA PHE A 346 -3.49 3.57 -16.96
C PHE A 346 -3.00 4.81 -16.18
N GLY A 347 -1.74 5.21 -16.39
CA GLY A 347 -1.17 6.38 -15.73
C GLY A 347 -1.85 7.69 -16.13
N ILE A 348 -2.09 7.86 -17.43
CA ILE A 348 -2.69 9.08 -18.00
C ILE A 348 -4.18 9.19 -17.68
N ASP A 349 -4.90 8.09 -17.67
CA ASP A 349 -6.35 8.05 -17.41
C ASP A 349 -6.74 8.68 -16.08
N LYS A 350 -5.85 8.75 -15.09
CA LYS A 350 -6.13 9.45 -13.84
C LYS A 350 -6.46 10.93 -14.05
N ARG A 351 -6.00 11.55 -15.14
CA ARG A 351 -6.32 12.93 -15.52
C ARG A 351 -7.70 13.06 -16.15
N SER A 352 -8.31 11.98 -16.63
CA SER A 352 -9.64 12.03 -17.25
C SER A 352 -10.68 12.48 -16.22
N GLU A 353 -11.68 13.26 -16.68
CA GLU A 353 -12.75 13.75 -15.79
C GLU A 353 -13.57 12.58 -15.20
N GLU A 354 -13.67 11.47 -15.91
CA GLU A 354 -14.36 10.27 -15.45
C GLU A 354 -13.71 9.65 -14.21
N ARG A 355 -12.39 9.72 -14.07
CA ARG A 355 -11.67 9.33 -12.85
C ARG A 355 -11.71 10.41 -11.78
N ARG A 356 -11.66 11.70 -12.15
CA ARG A 356 -11.77 12.82 -11.20
C ARG A 356 -13.12 12.84 -10.48
N VAL A 357 -14.19 12.42 -11.14
CA VAL A 357 -15.56 12.40 -10.56
C VAL A 357 -15.76 11.21 -9.61
N GLY A 358 -14.74 10.42 -9.35
CA GLY A 358 -14.82 9.69 -8.11
C GLY A 358 -14.98 8.21 -8.14
N LYS A 359 -14.29 7.52 -8.96
CA LYS A 359 -14.50 6.08 -8.89
C LYS A 359 -13.29 5.25 -8.44
N GLU A 360 -12.02 5.75 -8.51
CA GLU A 360 -10.97 4.76 -8.56
C GLU A 360 -9.71 4.97 -7.71
N CYS A 361 -9.43 6.15 -7.22
CA CYS A 361 -8.36 6.41 -6.25
C CYS A 361 -8.77 7.55 -5.31
N ARG A 362 -9.77 7.30 -4.49
CA ARG A 362 -10.17 8.19 -3.41
C ARG A 362 -9.93 7.53 -2.07
#